data_7f9d385511a290c1ab369b98bcc82792
#
_entry.id   7f9d385511a290c1ab369b98bcc82792
#
_cell.length_a   1.000
_cell.length_b   1.000
_cell.length_c   1.000
_cell.angle_alpha   90.00
_cell.angle_beta   90.00
_cell.angle_gamma   90.00
#
_symmetry.space_group_name_H-M   'P 1'
#
loop_
_entity.id
_entity.type
_entity.pdbx_description
1 polymer ?
#
loop_
_entity_poly.entity_id
_entity_poly.type
_entity_poly.pdbx_seq_one_letter_code
_entity_poly.pdbx_strand_id
1 'polypeptide(L)'
;GISQRGIRPEDGKSFKGISGNKYDSIVVSKHDKTRPIEHIYISESMIDAASHYQIKLLNTEKNILYISTEGNITQGQMGVIKLLLSRQNINNITDQVTYIFDNDSNGYKYALKLDTFLKGQELPNIEGLPVEELKDKVLQLPNVELSVNSDWNDDLQASISKGKECEFQDAIKKNDFTRIAELKDEGYIPSPKIIDELKGSAPAPTMIAVQKIFGLSSDAPGLSNIKLAQSDNVGLGKDKSNDLKI
;
A
#
# COMPACT_ATOMS: atom_id res chain seq x y z
N GLY A 1 19.78 9.23 -4.17
CA GLY A 1 19.69 7.90 -3.57
C GLY A 1 18.77 6.98 -4.37
N ILE A 2 18.88 5.72 -4.17
CA ILE A 2 17.98 4.69 -4.76
C ILE A 2 17.32 3.99 -3.60
N SER A 3 15.99 4.05 -3.53
CA SER A 3 15.20 3.25 -2.60
C SER A 3 15.10 1.82 -3.12
N GLN A 4 15.36 0.85 -2.26
CA GLN A 4 15.36 -0.57 -2.58
C GLN A 4 14.39 -1.30 -1.65
N ARG A 5 13.53 -2.15 -2.21
CA ARG A 5 12.65 -3.03 -1.43
C ARG A 5 12.78 -4.46 -1.93
N GLY A 6 12.92 -5.40 -1.02
CA GLY A 6 12.88 -6.83 -1.33
C GLY A 6 11.47 -7.25 -1.73
N ILE A 7 11.34 -7.86 -2.91
CA ILE A 7 10.05 -8.33 -3.45
C ILE A 7 9.68 -9.68 -2.84
N ARG A 8 10.68 -10.48 -2.43
CA ARG A 8 10.48 -11.81 -1.81
C ARG A 8 11.45 -11.97 -0.65
N PRO A 9 11.00 -11.89 0.59
CA PRO A 9 11.86 -12.19 1.73
C PRO A 9 12.07 -13.70 1.81
N GLU A 10 13.31 -14.16 1.66
CA GLU A 10 13.68 -15.58 1.84
C GLU A 10 13.59 -16.02 3.30
N ASP A 11 13.67 -15.06 4.23
CA ASP A 11 13.67 -15.27 5.69
C ASP A 11 12.44 -14.67 6.41
N GLY A 12 11.41 -14.30 5.68
CA GLY A 12 10.21 -13.63 6.22
C GLY A 12 10.42 -12.16 6.60
N LYS A 13 11.61 -11.58 6.37
CA LYS A 13 11.90 -10.16 6.64
C LYS A 13 11.93 -9.38 5.35
N SER A 14 11.12 -8.34 5.26
CA SER A 14 11.17 -7.43 4.11
C SER A 14 12.46 -6.61 4.18
N PHE A 15 13.25 -6.63 3.11
CA PHE A 15 14.40 -5.73 2.99
C PHE A 15 13.93 -4.36 2.56
N LYS A 16 14.31 -3.34 3.35
CA LYS A 16 14.20 -1.93 2.97
C LYS A 16 15.59 -1.31 3.07
N GLY A 17 16.06 -0.69 2.00
CA GLY A 17 17.37 -0.04 1.99
C GLY A 17 17.40 1.18 1.09
N ILE A 18 18.29 2.11 1.40
CA ILE A 18 18.57 3.27 0.56
C ILE A 18 20.06 3.24 0.24
N SER A 19 20.37 3.23 -1.05
CA SER A 19 21.74 3.37 -1.54
C SER A 19 22.00 4.81 -1.94
N GLY A 20 23.09 5.39 -1.44
CA GLY A 20 23.44 6.79 -1.63
C GLY A 20 22.86 7.73 -0.57
N ASN A 21 22.81 9.02 -0.88
CA ASN A 21 22.24 10.01 0.03
C ASN A 21 20.71 9.86 0.12
N LYS A 22 20.18 9.99 1.33
CA LYS A 22 18.75 9.99 1.58
C LYS A 22 18.16 11.36 1.24
N TYR A 23 17.35 11.40 0.20
CA TYR A 23 16.56 12.57 -0.21
C TYR A 23 15.09 12.18 -0.32
N ASP A 24 14.22 13.20 -0.36
CA ASP A 24 12.81 12.97 -0.62
C ASP A 24 12.60 12.49 -2.06
N SER A 25 11.70 11.54 -2.23
CA SER A 25 11.23 11.12 -3.54
C SER A 25 10.03 11.97 -3.94
N ILE A 26 9.95 12.36 -5.21
CA ILE A 26 8.92 13.26 -5.70
C ILE A 26 8.26 12.66 -6.93
N VAL A 27 6.93 12.60 -6.92
CA VAL A 27 6.12 12.25 -8.09
C VAL A 27 5.09 13.33 -8.32
N VAL A 28 4.94 13.73 -9.58
CA VAL A 28 3.98 14.76 -10.00
C VAL A 28 2.93 14.13 -10.90
N SER A 29 1.67 14.29 -10.52
CA SER A 29 0.54 14.02 -11.40
C SER A 29 0.01 15.36 -11.93
N LYS A 30 0.30 15.64 -13.20
CA LYS A 30 -0.05 16.90 -13.85
C LYS A 30 -0.94 16.62 -15.05
N HIS A 31 -2.22 16.89 -14.90
CA HIS A 31 -3.20 16.76 -15.97
C HIS A 31 -3.12 17.92 -16.96
N ASP A 32 -2.80 19.10 -16.45
CA ASP A 32 -2.59 20.30 -17.25
C ASP A 32 -1.21 20.92 -16.93
N LYS A 33 -0.30 20.88 -17.90
CA LYS A 33 1.07 21.39 -17.76
C LYS A 33 1.14 22.91 -17.61
N THR A 34 0.09 23.63 -17.97
CA THR A 34 0.02 25.10 -17.89
C THR A 34 -0.42 25.58 -16.51
N ARG A 35 -1.08 24.73 -15.74
CA ARG A 35 -1.56 25.05 -14.38
C ARG A 35 -0.48 24.74 -13.34
N PRO A 36 -0.43 25.51 -12.25
CA PRO A 36 0.45 25.22 -11.11
C PRO A 36 0.04 23.91 -10.39
N ILE A 37 0.89 23.45 -9.46
CA ILE A 37 0.52 22.44 -8.48
C ILE A 37 -0.55 23.02 -7.55
N GLU A 38 -1.65 22.32 -7.40
CA GLU A 38 -2.80 22.77 -6.62
C GLU A 38 -2.81 22.16 -5.22
N HIS A 39 -2.21 20.97 -5.07
CA HIS A 39 -2.15 20.28 -3.78
C HIS A 39 -0.90 19.40 -3.67
N ILE A 40 -0.41 19.25 -2.47
CA ILE A 40 0.75 18.42 -2.14
C ILE A 40 0.38 17.40 -1.07
N TYR A 41 0.70 16.14 -1.32
CA TYR A 41 0.58 15.05 -0.36
C TYR A 41 1.96 14.61 0.09
N ILE A 42 2.14 14.39 1.41
CA ILE A 42 3.42 13.98 1.98
C ILE A 42 3.23 12.66 2.72
N SER A 43 3.98 11.63 2.30
CA SER A 43 3.89 10.26 2.79
C SER A 43 5.21 9.76 3.38
N GLU A 44 5.17 8.62 4.07
CA GLU A 44 6.38 7.94 4.52
C GLU A 44 7.10 7.23 3.37
N SER A 45 6.35 6.63 2.44
CA SER A 45 6.93 5.93 1.29
C SER A 45 6.23 6.27 -0.02
N MET A 46 6.92 6.05 -1.14
CA MET A 46 6.34 6.26 -2.47
C MET A 46 5.27 5.20 -2.80
N ILE A 47 5.33 4.02 -2.15
CA ILE A 47 4.29 3.00 -2.31
C ILE A 47 3.00 3.50 -1.69
N ASP A 48 3.04 4.08 -0.48
CA ASP A 48 1.86 4.66 0.18
C ASP A 48 1.29 5.83 -0.61
N ALA A 49 2.16 6.67 -1.16
CA ALA A 49 1.77 7.75 -2.07
C ALA A 49 0.99 7.23 -3.29
N ALA A 50 1.51 6.17 -3.95
CA ALA A 50 0.87 5.56 -5.10
C ALA A 50 -0.47 4.88 -4.73
N SER A 51 -0.51 4.22 -3.59
CA SER A 51 -1.71 3.55 -3.07
C SER A 51 -2.79 4.56 -2.70
N HIS A 52 -2.43 5.64 -2.01
CA HIS A 52 -3.34 6.73 -1.72
C HIS A 52 -3.90 7.36 -3.01
N TYR A 53 -3.04 7.63 -4.01
CA TYR A 53 -3.50 8.15 -5.30
C TYR A 53 -4.53 7.23 -5.94
N GLN A 54 -4.25 5.94 -5.96
CA GLN A 54 -5.14 4.95 -6.58
C GLN A 54 -6.49 4.83 -5.86
N ILE A 55 -6.50 4.93 -4.52
CA ILE A 55 -7.73 4.83 -3.72
C ILE A 55 -8.56 6.12 -3.81
N LYS A 56 -7.91 7.28 -3.70
CA LYS A 56 -8.60 8.56 -3.44
C LYS A 56 -8.69 9.48 -4.64
N LEU A 57 -7.67 9.46 -5.51
CA LEU A 57 -7.44 10.55 -6.47
C LEU A 57 -7.30 10.08 -7.92
N LEU A 58 -7.55 8.79 -8.21
CA LEU A 58 -7.38 8.24 -9.57
C LEU A 58 -8.14 9.05 -10.64
N ASN A 59 -9.28 9.61 -10.29
CA ASN A 59 -10.14 10.39 -11.19
C ASN A 59 -10.04 11.92 -10.94
N THR A 60 -9.03 12.38 -10.21
CA THR A 60 -8.88 13.81 -9.97
C THR A 60 -8.34 14.53 -11.20
N GLU A 61 -8.86 15.72 -11.48
CA GLU A 61 -8.33 16.64 -12.50
C GLU A 61 -7.34 17.66 -11.92
N LYS A 62 -7.05 17.58 -10.62
CA LYS A 62 -6.11 18.49 -9.95
C LYS A 62 -4.67 18.16 -10.35
N ASN A 63 -3.86 19.20 -10.48
CA ASN A 63 -2.41 19.03 -10.53
C ASN A 63 -1.89 18.83 -9.13
N ILE A 64 -1.38 17.64 -8.84
CA ILE A 64 -0.92 17.25 -7.52
C ILE A 64 0.55 16.85 -7.52
N LEU A 65 1.20 17.04 -6.38
CA LEU A 65 2.56 16.60 -6.11
C LEU A 65 2.55 15.65 -4.91
N TYR A 66 3.18 14.51 -5.05
CA TYR A 66 3.52 13.64 -3.91
C TYR A 66 4.97 13.80 -3.53
N ILE A 67 5.22 13.89 -2.22
CA ILE A 67 6.56 13.87 -1.62
C ILE A 67 6.61 12.68 -0.67
N SER A 68 7.59 11.79 -0.85
CA SER A 68 7.86 10.70 0.08
C SER A 68 9.17 10.96 0.83
N THR A 69 9.14 10.80 2.14
CA THR A 69 10.33 10.94 3.00
C THR A 69 11.19 9.68 3.03
N GLU A 70 10.71 8.59 2.45
CA GLU A 70 11.39 7.28 2.43
C GLU A 70 11.77 6.80 3.85
N GLY A 71 10.81 6.81 4.75
CA GLY A 71 10.96 6.46 6.17
C GLY A 71 11.25 7.68 7.05
N ASN A 72 12.09 7.51 8.06
CA ASN A 72 12.38 8.55 9.07
C ASN A 72 12.66 9.92 8.46
N ILE A 73 11.90 10.92 8.90
CA ILE A 73 12.10 12.30 8.47
C ILE A 73 13.25 12.96 9.23
N THR A 74 14.18 13.56 8.51
CA THR A 74 15.30 14.30 9.08
C THR A 74 15.05 15.81 9.00
N GLN A 75 15.74 16.58 9.82
CA GLN A 75 15.68 18.05 9.77
C GLN A 75 16.08 18.60 8.39
N GLY A 76 17.08 17.98 7.75
CA GLY A 76 17.49 18.34 6.40
C GLY A 76 16.38 18.12 5.37
N GLN A 77 15.67 17.00 5.45
CA GLN A 77 14.53 16.73 4.57
C GLN A 77 13.38 17.72 4.80
N MET A 78 13.05 18.04 6.04
CA MET A 78 12.04 19.07 6.34
C MET A 78 12.42 20.42 5.72
N GLY A 79 13.69 20.80 5.74
CA GLY A 79 14.20 22.00 5.07
C GLY A 79 14.04 21.96 3.55
N VAL A 80 14.32 20.81 2.93
CA VAL A 80 14.12 20.59 1.49
C VAL A 80 12.64 20.67 1.13
N ILE A 81 11.76 20.02 1.91
CA ILE A 81 10.32 20.09 1.71
C ILE A 81 9.85 21.55 1.78
N LYS A 82 10.24 22.31 2.81
CA LYS A 82 9.89 23.73 2.96
C LYS A 82 10.32 24.57 1.74
N LEU A 83 11.54 24.33 1.24
CA LEU A 83 12.04 25.01 0.03
C LEU A 83 11.22 24.61 -1.20
N LEU A 84 10.85 23.34 -1.35
CA LEU A 84 10.03 22.87 -2.45
C LEU A 84 8.63 23.50 -2.44
N LEU A 85 7.97 23.56 -1.27
CA LEU A 85 6.69 24.22 -1.11
C LEU A 85 6.76 25.68 -1.57
N SER A 86 7.78 26.42 -1.13
CA SER A 86 8.02 27.81 -1.56
C SER A 86 8.19 27.93 -3.08
N ARG A 87 8.94 27.01 -3.71
CA ARG A 87 9.13 27.01 -5.18
C ARG A 87 7.85 26.70 -5.96
N GLN A 88 6.94 25.97 -5.36
CA GLN A 88 5.61 25.68 -5.95
C GLN A 88 4.58 26.77 -5.63
N ASN A 89 4.98 27.87 -4.98
CA ASN A 89 4.11 28.95 -4.52
C ASN A 89 3.00 28.47 -3.57
N ILE A 90 3.29 27.42 -2.78
CA ILE A 90 2.40 26.92 -1.73
C ILE A 90 2.55 27.85 -0.51
N ASN A 91 1.56 28.70 -0.32
CA ASN A 91 1.56 29.73 0.74
C ASN A 91 0.63 29.35 1.90
N ASN A 92 -0.38 28.53 1.64
CA ASN A 92 -1.31 28.05 2.63
C ASN A 92 -1.11 26.55 2.88
N ILE A 93 -0.27 26.21 3.88
CA ILE A 93 0.05 24.83 4.21
C ILE A 93 -1.22 24.08 4.64
N THR A 94 -2.10 24.73 5.39
CA THR A 94 -3.33 24.11 5.91
C THR A 94 -4.26 23.62 4.78
N ASP A 95 -4.39 24.38 3.71
CA ASP A 95 -5.34 24.06 2.63
C ASP A 95 -4.70 23.33 1.44
N GLN A 96 -3.36 23.45 1.27
CA GLN A 96 -2.66 22.96 0.09
C GLN A 96 -1.70 21.79 0.35
N VAL A 97 -1.51 21.40 1.60
CA VAL A 97 -0.65 20.27 1.98
C VAL A 97 -1.46 19.29 2.82
N THR A 98 -1.39 18.00 2.50
CA THR A 98 -1.97 16.93 3.32
C THR A 98 -0.91 15.91 3.70
N TYR A 99 -0.87 15.57 4.99
CA TYR A 99 -0.01 14.52 5.52
C TYR A 99 -0.74 13.18 5.45
N ILE A 100 -0.13 12.21 4.78
CA ILE A 100 -0.65 10.85 4.58
C ILE A 100 0.36 9.81 5.07
N PHE A 101 0.94 10.08 6.24
CA PHE A 101 1.86 9.14 6.90
C PHE A 101 1.12 7.90 7.39
N ASP A 102 1.88 6.86 7.76
CA ASP A 102 1.35 5.61 8.27
C ASP A 102 0.51 5.83 9.54
N ASN A 103 -0.51 4.98 9.73
CA ASN A 103 -1.42 5.06 10.87
C ASN A 103 -0.79 4.37 12.10
N ASP A 104 0.40 4.81 12.45
CA ASP A 104 1.19 4.29 13.57
C ASP A 104 1.91 5.41 14.37
N SER A 105 2.59 5.02 15.43
CA SER A 105 3.33 5.94 16.30
C SER A 105 4.36 6.79 15.57
N ASN A 106 5.03 6.24 14.54
CA ASN A 106 6.06 6.96 13.79
C ASN A 106 5.42 7.95 12.82
N GLY A 107 4.42 7.51 12.07
CA GLY A 107 3.67 8.37 11.15
C GLY A 107 3.06 9.57 11.88
N TYR A 108 2.51 9.36 13.08
CA TYR A 108 1.99 10.47 13.90
C TYR A 108 3.08 11.47 14.32
N LYS A 109 4.25 10.97 14.74
CA LYS A 109 5.39 11.84 15.08
C LYS A 109 5.89 12.63 13.88
N TYR A 110 5.92 12.00 12.68
CA TYR A 110 6.37 12.67 11.46
C TYR A 110 5.41 13.77 11.05
N ALA A 111 4.10 13.52 11.09
CA ALA A 111 3.08 14.54 10.80
C ALA A 111 3.21 15.74 11.73
N LEU A 112 3.27 15.51 13.04
CA LEU A 112 3.40 16.57 14.06
C LEU A 112 4.70 17.37 13.90
N LYS A 113 5.85 16.71 13.75
CA LYS A 113 7.15 17.37 13.56
C LYS A 113 7.17 18.21 12.29
N LEU A 114 6.68 17.66 11.19
CA LEU A 114 6.70 18.34 9.90
C LEU A 114 5.75 19.53 9.89
N ASP A 115 4.52 19.38 10.36
CA ASP A 115 3.54 20.47 10.44
C ASP A 115 4.07 21.64 11.26
N THR A 116 4.59 21.35 12.44
CA THR A 116 5.19 22.34 13.33
C THR A 116 6.38 23.07 12.68
N PHE A 117 7.28 22.31 12.03
CA PHE A 117 8.43 22.86 11.33
C PHE A 117 8.03 23.77 10.16
N LEU A 118 7.05 23.35 9.36
CA LEU A 118 6.60 24.12 8.20
C LEU A 118 5.93 25.43 8.63
N LYS A 119 5.21 25.43 9.75
CA LYS A 119 4.61 26.61 10.36
C LYS A 119 5.63 27.52 11.07
N GLY A 120 6.89 27.11 11.16
CA GLY A 120 7.95 27.88 11.83
C GLY A 120 7.80 27.94 13.34
N GLN A 121 7.12 26.96 13.92
CA GLN A 121 6.94 26.83 15.37
C GLN A 121 8.06 25.98 15.99
N GLU A 122 8.21 26.02 17.29
CA GLU A 122 9.13 25.17 18.03
C GLU A 122 8.69 23.70 17.94
N LEU A 123 9.64 22.80 17.68
CA LEU A 123 9.33 21.38 17.53
C LEU A 123 8.70 20.82 18.81
N PRO A 124 7.61 20.06 18.71
CA PRO A 124 6.91 19.57 19.87
C PRO A 124 7.72 18.51 20.62
N ASN A 125 7.68 18.53 21.94
CA ASN A 125 8.20 17.44 22.76
C ASN A 125 7.18 16.28 22.76
N ILE A 126 7.36 15.35 21.84
CA ILE A 126 6.46 14.20 21.63
C ILE A 126 7.15 12.86 21.89
N GLU A 127 8.39 12.89 22.34
CA GLU A 127 9.11 11.66 22.65
C GLU A 127 8.55 11.03 23.93
N GLY A 128 8.27 9.71 23.85
CA GLY A 128 7.70 8.96 24.97
C GLY A 128 6.19 9.12 25.21
N LEU A 129 5.50 9.91 24.37
CA LEU A 129 4.04 9.98 24.45
C LEU A 129 3.38 8.65 24.04
N PRO A 130 2.27 8.26 24.70
CA PRO A 130 1.45 7.13 24.28
C PRO A 130 0.93 7.30 22.85
N VAL A 131 0.70 6.18 22.14
CA VAL A 131 0.25 6.17 20.75
C VAL A 131 -1.09 6.89 20.59
N GLU A 132 -2.01 6.67 21.51
CA GLU A 132 -3.34 7.30 21.53
C GLU A 132 -3.23 8.81 21.65
N GLU A 133 -2.36 9.32 22.51
CA GLU A 133 -2.15 10.76 22.66
C GLU A 133 -1.53 11.39 21.40
N LEU A 134 -0.58 10.68 20.76
CA LEU A 134 -0.02 11.10 19.47
C LEU A 134 -1.10 11.16 18.40
N LYS A 135 -1.95 10.14 18.34
CA LYS A 135 -3.06 10.07 17.39
C LYS A 135 -4.05 11.21 17.59
N ASP A 136 -4.45 11.47 18.84
CA ASP A 136 -5.36 12.56 19.16
C ASP A 136 -4.80 13.92 18.74
N LYS A 137 -3.48 14.14 18.94
CA LYS A 137 -2.81 15.37 18.49
C LYS A 137 -2.79 15.49 16.96
N VAL A 138 -2.54 14.40 16.26
CA VAL A 138 -2.53 14.36 14.78
C VAL A 138 -3.93 14.63 14.23
N LEU A 139 -4.97 14.05 14.83
CA LEU A 139 -6.35 14.28 14.40
C LEU A 139 -6.85 15.73 14.63
N GLN A 140 -6.12 16.52 15.39
CA GLN A 140 -6.38 17.97 15.53
C GLN A 140 -5.75 18.79 14.40
N LEU A 141 -4.84 18.20 13.60
CA LEU A 141 -4.31 18.85 12.41
C LEU A 141 -5.39 18.89 11.32
N PRO A 142 -5.65 20.04 10.70
CA PRO A 142 -6.73 20.17 9.72
C PRO A 142 -6.44 19.46 8.38
N ASN A 143 -5.20 19.07 8.16
CA ASN A 143 -4.65 18.60 6.89
C ASN A 143 -3.99 17.22 7.01
N VAL A 144 -4.64 16.30 7.71
CA VAL A 144 -4.20 14.90 7.83
C VAL A 144 -5.26 13.98 7.27
N GLU A 145 -4.81 12.99 6.52
CA GLU A 145 -5.60 11.82 6.14
C GLU A 145 -4.87 10.57 6.66
N LEU A 146 -5.58 9.75 7.44
CA LEU A 146 -5.06 8.49 7.94
C LEU A 146 -5.64 7.32 7.14
N SER A 147 -4.82 6.29 6.90
CA SER A 147 -5.28 5.00 6.41
C SER A 147 -6.18 4.33 7.45
N VAL A 148 -7.04 3.43 7.00
CA VAL A 148 -7.88 2.59 7.89
C VAL A 148 -7.03 1.50 8.55
N ASN A 149 -6.14 0.89 7.76
CA ASN A 149 -5.15 -0.09 8.23
C ASN A 149 -3.86 0.61 8.67
N SER A 150 -2.77 -0.13 8.80
CA SER A 150 -1.47 0.40 9.22
C SER A 150 -0.88 1.41 8.23
N ASP A 151 -1.07 1.20 6.94
CA ASP A 151 -0.60 2.07 5.88
C ASP A 151 -1.56 2.07 4.66
N TRP A 152 -1.32 2.96 3.69
CA TRP A 152 -2.15 3.09 2.49
C TRP A 152 -2.03 1.91 1.53
N ASN A 153 -0.92 1.20 1.53
CA ASN A 153 -0.77 0.00 0.73
C ASN A 153 -1.64 -1.14 1.27
N ASP A 154 -1.74 -1.28 2.59
CA ASP A 154 -2.64 -2.24 3.21
C ASP A 154 -4.11 -1.91 2.89
N ASP A 155 -4.50 -0.64 2.89
CA ASP A 155 -5.84 -0.20 2.47
C ASP A 155 -6.13 -0.54 1.02
N LEU A 156 -5.15 -0.33 0.13
CA LEU A 156 -5.28 -0.69 -1.28
C LEU A 156 -5.45 -2.20 -1.48
N GLN A 157 -4.61 -3.00 -0.82
CA GLN A 157 -4.69 -4.46 -0.89
C GLN A 157 -6.04 -4.98 -0.35
N ALA A 158 -6.53 -4.41 0.75
CA ALA A 158 -7.84 -4.74 1.29
C ALA A 158 -8.97 -4.39 0.31
N SER A 159 -8.88 -3.24 -0.35
CA SER A 159 -9.85 -2.80 -1.36
C SER A 159 -9.88 -3.72 -2.58
N ILE A 160 -8.69 -4.09 -3.09
CA ILE A 160 -8.56 -5.02 -4.23
C ILE A 160 -9.11 -6.39 -3.86
N SER A 161 -8.78 -6.90 -2.67
CA SER A 161 -9.26 -8.20 -2.19
C SER A 161 -10.78 -8.22 -2.06
N LYS A 162 -11.37 -7.16 -1.52
CA LYS A 162 -12.83 -7.01 -1.44
C LYS A 162 -13.49 -6.93 -2.81
N GLY A 163 -12.88 -6.23 -3.76
CA GLY A 163 -13.35 -6.17 -5.14
C GLY A 163 -13.39 -7.56 -5.79
N LYS A 164 -12.29 -8.32 -5.69
CA LYS A 164 -12.21 -9.70 -6.20
C LYS A 164 -13.21 -10.64 -5.51
N GLU A 165 -13.47 -10.45 -4.22
CA GLU A 165 -14.48 -11.21 -3.50
C GLU A 165 -15.88 -10.97 -4.04
N CYS A 166 -16.25 -9.72 -4.33
CA CYS A 166 -17.52 -9.37 -4.96
C CYS A 166 -17.64 -9.97 -6.37
N GLU A 167 -16.60 -9.87 -7.18
CA GLU A 167 -16.56 -10.46 -8.52
C GLU A 167 -16.71 -11.99 -8.48
N PHE A 168 -16.05 -12.66 -7.53
CA PHE A 168 -16.16 -14.09 -7.32
C PHE A 168 -17.58 -14.50 -6.97
N GLN A 169 -18.24 -13.80 -6.03
CA GLN A 169 -19.62 -14.07 -5.66
C GLN A 169 -20.59 -13.86 -6.85
N ASP A 170 -20.36 -12.82 -7.65
CA ASP A 170 -21.18 -12.56 -8.84
C ASP A 170 -20.93 -13.59 -9.94
N ALA A 171 -19.71 -14.04 -10.14
CA ALA A 171 -19.38 -15.11 -11.07
C ALA A 171 -20.06 -16.44 -10.67
N ILE A 172 -20.10 -16.74 -9.36
CA ILE A 172 -20.83 -17.91 -8.84
C ILE A 172 -22.32 -17.82 -9.12
N LYS A 173 -22.97 -16.67 -8.84
CA LYS A 173 -24.40 -16.47 -9.11
C LYS A 173 -24.74 -16.65 -10.59
N LYS A 174 -23.82 -16.26 -11.47
CA LYS A 174 -23.95 -16.38 -12.93
C LYS A 174 -23.50 -17.72 -13.48
N ASN A 175 -22.93 -18.61 -12.67
CA ASN A 175 -22.23 -19.84 -13.09
C ASN A 175 -21.12 -19.57 -14.10
N ASP A 176 -20.41 -18.44 -13.97
CA ASP A 176 -19.31 -18.05 -14.82
C ASP A 176 -18.00 -18.67 -14.32
N PHE A 177 -17.81 -19.95 -14.66
CA PHE A 177 -16.61 -20.69 -14.24
C PHE A 177 -15.32 -20.21 -14.91
N THR A 178 -15.43 -19.54 -16.06
CA THR A 178 -14.28 -18.90 -16.71
C THR A 178 -13.77 -17.77 -15.86
N ARG A 179 -14.65 -16.85 -15.42
CA ARG A 179 -14.26 -15.75 -14.55
C ARG A 179 -13.71 -16.23 -13.20
N ILE A 180 -14.30 -17.31 -12.65
CA ILE A 180 -13.80 -17.93 -11.40
C ILE A 180 -12.37 -18.45 -11.57
N ALA A 181 -12.06 -19.09 -12.70
CA ALA A 181 -10.70 -19.56 -12.99
C ALA A 181 -9.71 -18.39 -13.19
N GLU A 182 -10.10 -17.35 -13.90
CA GLU A 182 -9.30 -16.12 -14.08
C GLU A 182 -8.97 -15.47 -12.74
N LEU A 183 -9.95 -15.33 -11.83
CA LEU A 183 -9.72 -14.76 -10.50
C LEU A 183 -8.67 -15.56 -9.70
N LYS A 184 -8.69 -16.89 -9.81
CA LYS A 184 -7.65 -17.73 -9.22
C LYS A 184 -6.28 -17.44 -9.84
N ASP A 185 -6.19 -17.35 -11.18
CA ASP A 185 -4.95 -17.07 -11.88
C ASP A 185 -4.42 -15.67 -11.56
N GLU A 186 -5.32 -14.72 -11.28
CA GLU A 186 -4.99 -13.40 -10.72
C GLU A 186 -4.57 -13.43 -9.23
N GLY A 187 -4.49 -14.62 -8.62
CA GLY A 187 -4.04 -14.82 -7.24
C GLY A 187 -5.15 -14.62 -6.19
N TYR A 188 -6.42 -14.54 -6.59
CA TYR A 188 -7.51 -14.52 -5.61
C TYR A 188 -7.68 -15.89 -4.94
N ILE A 189 -7.83 -15.89 -3.61
CA ILE A 189 -8.14 -17.08 -2.81
C ILE A 189 -9.39 -16.75 -1.99
N PRO A 190 -10.51 -17.46 -2.21
CA PRO A 190 -11.73 -17.21 -1.46
C PRO A 190 -11.52 -17.49 0.04
N SER A 191 -12.05 -16.62 0.89
CA SER A 191 -11.96 -16.80 2.35
C SER A 191 -12.74 -18.04 2.80
N PRO A 192 -12.34 -18.69 3.92
CA PRO A 192 -13.08 -19.80 4.49
C PRO A 192 -14.55 -19.47 4.74
N LYS A 193 -14.84 -18.25 5.18
CA LYS A 193 -16.20 -17.76 5.42
C LYS A 193 -17.05 -17.82 4.16
N ILE A 194 -16.53 -17.33 3.03
CA ILE A 194 -17.23 -17.35 1.76
C ILE A 194 -17.48 -18.77 1.28
N ILE A 195 -16.48 -19.65 1.41
CA ILE A 195 -16.66 -21.07 1.05
C ILE A 195 -17.77 -21.72 1.89
N ASP A 196 -17.84 -21.41 3.18
CA ASP A 196 -18.90 -21.95 4.05
C ASP A 196 -20.27 -21.38 3.73
N GLU A 197 -20.37 -20.09 3.41
CA GLU A 197 -21.61 -19.47 2.91
C GLU A 197 -22.09 -20.10 1.60
N LEU A 198 -21.16 -20.40 0.70
CA LEU A 198 -21.47 -21.06 -0.58
C LEU A 198 -21.93 -22.50 -0.40
N LYS A 199 -21.36 -23.28 0.53
CA LYS A 199 -21.85 -24.65 0.85
C LYS A 199 -23.32 -24.67 1.23
N GLY A 200 -23.81 -23.59 1.88
CA GLY A 200 -25.20 -23.48 2.29
C GLY A 200 -26.16 -22.92 1.22
N SER A 201 -25.63 -22.24 0.19
CA SER A 201 -26.44 -21.44 -0.75
C SER A 201 -26.25 -21.78 -2.24
N ALA A 202 -25.07 -22.25 -2.63
CA ALA A 202 -24.75 -22.53 -4.03
C ALA A 202 -25.22 -23.94 -4.45
N PRO A 203 -25.65 -24.13 -5.72
CA PRO A 203 -25.96 -25.44 -6.26
C PRO A 203 -24.79 -26.41 -6.17
N ALA A 204 -25.05 -27.70 -5.92
CA ALA A 204 -24.00 -28.71 -5.80
C ALA A 204 -22.99 -28.74 -6.98
N PRO A 205 -23.42 -28.64 -8.26
CA PRO A 205 -22.49 -28.59 -9.40
C PRO A 205 -21.55 -27.39 -9.33
N THR A 206 -22.03 -26.22 -8.86
CA THR A 206 -21.22 -25.00 -8.71
C THR A 206 -20.15 -25.19 -7.65
N MET A 207 -20.50 -25.77 -6.51
CA MET A 207 -19.55 -26.09 -5.45
C MET A 207 -18.46 -27.06 -5.90
N ILE A 208 -18.84 -28.10 -6.64
CA ILE A 208 -17.84 -29.07 -7.21
C ILE A 208 -16.86 -28.34 -8.13
N ALA A 209 -17.38 -27.45 -8.98
CA ALA A 209 -16.51 -26.68 -9.89
C ALA A 209 -15.55 -25.76 -9.12
N VAL A 210 -16.05 -25.03 -8.12
CA VAL A 210 -15.23 -24.17 -7.24
C VAL A 210 -14.16 -24.97 -6.51
N GLN A 211 -14.53 -26.10 -5.91
CA GLN A 211 -13.59 -26.98 -5.23
C GLN A 211 -12.49 -27.47 -6.18
N LYS A 212 -12.85 -27.86 -7.39
CA LYS A 212 -11.90 -28.31 -8.41
C LYS A 212 -10.97 -27.18 -8.85
N ILE A 213 -11.50 -25.97 -9.10
CA ILE A 213 -10.73 -24.82 -9.53
C ILE A 213 -9.71 -24.44 -8.44
N PHE A 214 -10.11 -24.34 -7.19
CA PHE A 214 -9.25 -23.92 -6.09
C PHE A 214 -8.49 -25.05 -5.39
N GLY A 215 -8.69 -26.31 -5.80
CA GLY A 215 -8.05 -27.48 -5.17
C GLY A 215 -8.50 -27.71 -3.74
N LEU A 216 -9.75 -27.37 -3.40
CA LEU A 216 -10.30 -27.52 -2.06
C LEU A 216 -10.76 -28.98 -1.88
N SER A 217 -10.32 -29.63 -0.76
CA SER A 217 -10.75 -31.00 -0.45
C SER A 217 -12.25 -31.05 -0.10
N SER A 218 -12.95 -32.07 -0.58
CA SER A 218 -14.37 -32.30 -0.29
C SER A 218 -14.65 -32.65 1.20
N ASP A 219 -13.62 -33.06 1.94
CA ASP A 219 -13.76 -33.74 3.25
C ASP A 219 -13.23 -32.94 4.44
N ALA A 220 -12.99 -31.62 4.32
CA ALA A 220 -12.47 -30.85 5.44
C ALA A 220 -13.58 -30.36 6.38
N PRO A 221 -13.75 -30.94 7.57
CA PRO A 221 -14.46 -30.30 8.65
C PRO A 221 -13.62 -29.14 9.16
N GLY A 222 -14.09 -27.90 8.96
CA GLY A 222 -13.49 -26.68 9.50
C GLY A 222 -12.04 -26.44 9.05
N LEU A 223 -11.85 -25.54 8.13
CA LEU A 223 -10.54 -25.15 7.54
C LEU A 223 -9.52 -24.65 8.57
N SER A 224 -8.99 -25.52 9.41
CA SER A 224 -7.88 -25.20 10.32
C SER A 224 -6.49 -25.43 9.72
N ASN A 225 -6.38 -25.92 8.47
CA ASN A 225 -5.09 -26.17 7.83
C ASN A 225 -5.15 -25.98 6.29
N ILE A 226 -5.17 -24.76 5.81
CA ILE A 226 -4.74 -24.52 4.43
C ILE A 226 -3.20 -24.54 4.45
N LYS A 227 -2.60 -25.72 4.25
CA LYS A 227 -1.22 -25.79 3.78
C LYS A 227 -1.24 -25.28 2.35
N LEU A 228 -0.66 -24.12 2.12
CA LEU A 228 -0.25 -23.67 0.79
C LEU A 228 0.61 -24.80 0.19
N ALA A 229 0.09 -25.47 -0.84
CA ALA A 229 0.90 -26.32 -1.67
C ALA A 229 1.95 -25.44 -2.32
N GLN A 230 3.18 -25.52 -1.85
CA GLN A 230 4.33 -24.97 -2.56
C GLN A 230 4.34 -25.62 -3.94
N SER A 231 4.27 -24.80 -4.96
CA SER A 231 4.46 -25.25 -6.34
C SER A 231 5.83 -25.90 -6.44
N ASP A 232 5.85 -27.21 -6.67
CA ASP A 232 7.06 -27.95 -6.97
C ASP A 232 7.78 -27.27 -8.13
N ASN A 233 9.00 -26.85 -7.87
CA ASN A 233 9.95 -26.36 -8.84
C ASN A 233 10.11 -27.41 -9.96
N VAL A 234 9.64 -27.06 -11.13
CA VAL A 234 10.09 -27.73 -12.37
C VAL A 234 11.58 -27.42 -12.50
N GLY A 235 12.37 -28.46 -12.24
CA GLY A 235 13.81 -28.42 -12.38
C GLY A 235 14.21 -28.10 -13.80
N LEU A 236 14.76 -26.93 -14.02
CA LEU A 236 15.54 -26.62 -15.21
C LEU A 236 16.96 -27.15 -15.01
N GLY A 237 17.29 -28.08 -15.90
CA GLY A 237 18.50 -28.86 -15.89
C GLY A 237 19.78 -28.02 -15.79
N LYS A 238 20.68 -28.56 -15.02
CA LYS A 238 22.09 -28.18 -15.04
C LYS A 238 22.67 -28.56 -16.38
N ASP A 239 23.00 -27.57 -17.21
CA ASP A 239 23.98 -27.79 -18.27
C ASP A 239 25.34 -27.27 -17.79
N LYS A 240 26.31 -28.20 -17.97
CA LYS A 240 27.70 -28.07 -17.59
C LYS A 240 28.46 -27.30 -18.65
N SER A 241 29.45 -26.62 -18.17
CA SER A 241 30.75 -26.30 -18.78
C SER A 241 30.76 -25.32 -19.95
N ASN A 242 31.51 -24.25 -19.76
CA ASN A 242 32.78 -24.13 -20.52
C ASN A 242 33.70 -23.10 -19.88
N ASP A 243 34.89 -23.62 -19.54
CA ASP A 243 36.11 -22.85 -19.28
C ASP A 243 36.39 -21.88 -20.43
N LEU A 244 36.70 -20.65 -20.09
CA LEU A 244 37.57 -19.81 -20.91
C LEU A 244 38.47 -18.98 -20.00
N LYS A 245 39.72 -19.45 -19.92
CA LYS A 245 40.90 -18.65 -19.55
C LYS A 245 41.09 -17.60 -20.64
N ILE A 246 41.22 -16.38 -20.26
CA ILE A 246 42.33 -15.44 -20.59
C ILE A 246 42.30 -14.32 -19.54
#